data_0fa82eb28b2e375b31535c4474edd071
#
_entry.id   0fa82eb28b2e375b31535c4474edd071
#
_cell.length_a   1.000
_cell.length_b   1.000
_cell.length_c   1.000
_cell.angle_alpha   90.00
_cell.angle_beta   90.00
_cell.angle_gamma   90.00
#
_symmetry.space_group_name_H-M   'P 1'
#
loop_
_entity.id
_entity.type
_entity.pdbx_description
1 polymer ?
#
loop_
_entity_poly.entity_id
_entity_poly.type
_entity_poly.pdbx_seq_one_letter_code
_entity_poly.pdbx_strand_id
1 'polypeptide(L)'
;MGSVGVLIGQGFDAHRFAPAGSGRELWIAGLYWPVPDSCSEADAAKYEGIEGDSDGDVAAHALIDALLAAARLGDIGSLFGVGADAHGAGMHGINMLQEVVAHLASNGYTPASASVAIIGNRPKIGTRRAEAEAALSARSEEHTSE
;
A
#
# COMPACT_ATOMS: atom_id res chain seq x y z
N MET A 1 -26.10 -25.28 0.34
CA MET A 1 -25.98 -23.94 -0.25
C MET A 1 -25.08 -23.08 0.63
N GLY A 2 -24.02 -22.54 0.08
CA GLY A 2 -23.15 -21.64 0.82
C GLY A 2 -23.84 -20.32 1.13
N SER A 3 -23.72 -19.82 2.36
CA SER A 3 -24.13 -18.46 2.69
C SER A 3 -23.15 -17.47 2.08
N VAL A 4 -23.65 -16.42 1.44
CA VAL A 4 -22.82 -15.27 1.06
C VAL A 4 -22.58 -14.46 2.34
N GLY A 5 -21.38 -14.56 2.86
CA GLY A 5 -20.97 -13.84 4.05
C GLY A 5 -19.95 -12.75 3.73
N VAL A 6 -19.89 -11.73 4.56
CA VAL A 6 -18.84 -10.73 4.54
C VAL A 6 -17.78 -11.09 5.58
N LEU A 7 -16.54 -11.18 5.16
CA LEU A 7 -15.40 -11.35 6.05
C LEU A 7 -14.80 -9.99 6.37
N ILE A 8 -14.32 -9.84 7.58
CA ILE A 8 -13.70 -8.61 8.07
C ILE A 8 -12.25 -8.91 8.43
N GLY A 9 -11.35 -8.07 7.97
CA GLY A 9 -9.95 -8.10 8.33
C GLY A 9 -9.45 -6.72 8.72
N GLN A 10 -8.42 -6.70 9.54
CA GLN A 10 -7.72 -5.50 9.94
C GLN A 10 -6.25 -5.64 9.59
N GLY A 11 -5.67 -4.58 9.04
CA GLY A 11 -4.25 -4.50 8.74
C GLY A 11 -3.66 -3.25 9.37
N PHE A 12 -2.40 -3.34 9.69
CA PHE A 12 -1.62 -2.25 10.25
C PHE A 12 -0.22 -2.30 9.66
N ASP A 13 0.32 -1.14 9.30
CA ASP A 13 1.70 -1.01 8.87
C ASP A 13 2.31 0.26 9.44
N ALA A 14 3.59 0.21 9.78
CA ALA A 14 4.32 1.35 10.31
C ALA A 14 5.76 1.30 9.83
N HIS A 15 6.21 2.40 9.26
CA HIS A 15 7.57 2.58 8.81
C HIS A 15 8.07 3.96 9.22
N ARG A 16 9.37 4.08 9.41
CA ARG A 16 10.01 5.38 9.57
C ARG A 16 10.35 5.99 8.21
N PHE A 17 10.49 7.29 8.20
CA PHE A 17 11.04 7.97 7.03
C PHE A 17 12.52 7.62 6.85
N ALA A 18 12.94 7.56 5.61
CA ALA A 18 14.33 7.36 5.27
C ALA A 18 15.18 8.54 5.74
N PRO A 19 16.49 8.35 6.00
CA PRO A 19 17.38 9.43 6.39
C PRO A 19 17.40 10.56 5.35
N ALA A 20 17.58 11.79 5.83
CA ALA A 20 17.76 12.95 4.96
C ALA A 20 18.91 12.71 3.98
N GLY A 21 18.68 13.03 2.71
CA GLY A 21 19.66 12.85 1.64
C GLY A 21 19.72 11.45 1.05
N SER A 22 18.84 10.53 1.45
CA SER A 22 18.78 9.19 0.87
C SER A 22 18.35 9.17 -0.60
N GLY A 23 17.63 10.20 -1.05
CA GLY A 23 17.06 10.28 -2.39
C GLY A 23 15.88 9.33 -2.62
N ARG A 24 15.37 8.74 -1.57
CA ARG A 24 14.26 7.79 -1.66
C ARG A 24 12.96 8.52 -1.97
N GLU A 25 12.24 8.06 -2.98
CA GLU A 25 10.94 8.60 -3.36
C GLU A 25 9.87 8.31 -2.30
N LEU A 26 8.94 9.24 -2.11
CA LEU A 26 7.81 9.08 -1.21
C LEU A 26 6.60 8.55 -1.98
N TRP A 27 6.17 7.35 -1.63
CA TRP A 27 4.98 6.69 -2.18
C TRP A 27 3.99 6.37 -1.06
N ILE A 28 2.77 6.86 -1.18
CA ILE A 28 1.67 6.53 -0.26
C ILE A 28 0.37 6.42 -1.04
N ALA A 29 -0.41 5.38 -0.76
CA ALA A 29 -1.68 5.08 -1.40
C ALA A 29 -1.59 4.95 -2.92
N GLY A 30 -0.48 4.40 -3.41
CA GLY A 30 -0.22 4.21 -4.82
C GLY A 30 0.17 5.46 -5.58
N LEU A 31 0.39 6.57 -4.88
CA LEU A 31 0.75 7.87 -5.46
C LEU A 31 2.18 8.24 -5.14
N TYR A 32 2.87 8.79 -6.14
CA TYR A 32 4.14 9.45 -5.94
C TYR A 32 3.92 10.88 -5.41
N TRP A 33 4.66 11.24 -4.38
CA TRP A 33 4.62 12.55 -3.73
C TRP A 33 5.95 13.26 -3.93
N PRO A 34 6.07 14.08 -4.99
CA PRO A 34 7.32 14.76 -5.28
C PRO A 34 7.63 15.86 -4.26
N VAL A 35 8.92 16.17 -4.16
CA VAL A 35 9.37 17.37 -3.43
C VAL A 35 8.79 18.60 -4.10
N PRO A 36 8.18 19.55 -3.36
CA PRO A 36 7.68 20.78 -3.96
C PRO A 36 8.79 21.61 -4.61
N ASP A 37 8.56 22.11 -5.83
CA ASP A 37 9.54 22.90 -6.59
C ASP A 37 9.99 24.17 -5.87
N SER A 38 9.11 24.75 -5.05
CA SER A 38 9.39 25.95 -4.25
C SER A 38 10.14 25.66 -2.95
N CYS A 39 10.52 24.42 -2.71
CA CYS A 39 11.15 24.00 -1.47
C CYS A 39 12.64 24.35 -1.48
N SER A 40 13.17 24.85 -0.34
CA SER A 40 14.60 25.00 -0.15
C SER A 40 15.30 23.65 -0.05
N GLU A 41 16.62 23.60 -0.30
CA GLU A 41 17.39 22.35 -0.14
C GLU A 41 17.28 21.78 1.29
N ALA A 42 17.29 22.66 2.30
CA ALA A 42 17.14 22.26 3.70
C ALA A 42 15.75 21.65 3.98
N ASP A 43 14.71 22.15 3.33
CA ASP A 43 13.36 21.61 3.47
C ASP A 43 13.14 20.40 2.57
N ALA A 44 13.79 20.33 1.41
CA ALA A 44 13.73 19.18 0.51
C ALA A 44 14.16 17.88 1.21
N ALA A 45 15.16 17.94 2.07
CA ALA A 45 15.61 16.80 2.86
C ALA A 45 14.52 16.23 3.80
N LYS A 46 13.46 16.99 4.09
CA LYS A 46 12.31 16.54 4.89
C LYS A 46 11.28 15.75 4.08
N TYR A 47 11.44 15.69 2.77
CA TYR A 47 10.51 14.98 1.87
C TYR A 47 11.04 13.63 1.42
N GLU A 48 11.99 13.07 2.17
CA GLU A 48 12.46 11.72 1.92
C GLU A 48 11.33 10.70 2.00
N GLY A 49 11.46 9.63 1.23
CA GLY A 49 10.53 8.52 1.23
C GLY A 49 10.55 7.72 2.52
N ILE A 50 9.84 6.63 2.52
CA ILE A 50 9.67 5.75 3.67
C ILE A 50 10.60 4.56 3.51
N GLU A 51 11.29 4.16 4.59
CA GLU A 51 12.14 2.97 4.58
C GLU A 51 11.32 1.69 4.42
N GLY A 52 11.90 0.70 3.78
CA GLY A 52 11.29 -0.62 3.61
C GLY A 52 11.92 -1.39 2.45
N ASP A 53 11.59 -2.67 2.35
CA ASP A 53 12.07 -3.55 1.28
C ASP A 53 11.42 -3.26 -0.08
N SER A 54 10.24 -2.63 -0.05
CA SER A 54 9.52 -2.13 -1.23
C SER A 54 9.57 -0.60 -1.29
N ASP A 55 8.55 0.06 -1.79
CA ASP A 55 8.47 1.52 -1.84
C ASP A 55 8.12 2.19 -0.50
N GLY A 56 7.80 1.39 0.52
CA GLY A 56 7.38 1.88 1.83
C GLY A 56 5.95 2.42 1.89
N ASP A 57 5.10 2.11 0.90
CA ASP A 57 3.70 2.55 0.87
C ASP A 57 2.89 1.92 2.00
N VAL A 58 2.84 2.59 3.14
CA VAL A 58 2.17 2.09 4.36
C VAL A 58 0.66 1.90 4.17
N ALA A 59 0.02 2.70 3.32
CA ALA A 59 -1.41 2.58 3.07
C ALA A 59 -1.72 1.31 2.26
N ALA A 60 -0.97 1.06 1.19
CA ALA A 60 -1.11 -0.16 0.40
C ALA A 60 -0.77 -1.40 1.23
N HIS A 61 0.29 -1.37 2.03
CA HIS A 61 0.69 -2.50 2.86
C HIS A 61 -0.34 -2.83 3.94
N ALA A 62 -0.89 -1.82 4.63
CA ALA A 62 -1.94 -2.04 5.62
C ALA A 62 -3.21 -2.63 4.99
N LEU A 63 -3.58 -2.15 3.80
CA LEU A 63 -4.73 -2.69 3.07
C LEU A 63 -4.50 -4.14 2.65
N ILE A 64 -3.32 -4.48 2.17
CA ILE A 64 -2.92 -5.85 1.84
C ILE A 64 -3.09 -6.76 3.06
N ASP A 65 -2.54 -6.37 4.20
CA ASP A 65 -2.64 -7.18 5.41
C ASP A 65 -4.09 -7.34 5.87
N ALA A 66 -4.92 -6.30 5.75
CA ALA A 66 -6.34 -6.39 6.08
C ALA A 66 -7.07 -7.39 5.18
N LEU A 67 -6.82 -7.37 3.89
CA LEU A 67 -7.43 -8.27 2.92
C LEU A 67 -6.99 -9.73 3.16
N LEU A 68 -5.71 -9.96 3.34
CA LEU A 68 -5.18 -11.29 3.63
C LEU A 68 -5.70 -11.83 4.97
N ALA A 69 -5.77 -10.99 5.99
CA ALA A 69 -6.31 -11.36 7.30
C ALA A 69 -7.80 -11.76 7.21
N ALA A 70 -8.61 -11.00 6.48
CA ALA A 70 -10.03 -11.30 6.27
C ALA A 70 -10.23 -12.68 5.63
N ALA A 71 -9.42 -13.03 4.65
CA ALA A 71 -9.46 -14.30 3.94
C ALA A 71 -8.68 -15.43 4.62
N ARG A 72 -7.97 -15.14 5.71
CA ARG A 72 -7.06 -16.08 6.41
C ARG A 72 -5.97 -16.65 5.51
N LEU A 73 -5.40 -15.81 4.67
CA LEU A 73 -4.35 -16.18 3.70
C LEU A 73 -2.97 -15.67 4.12
N GLY A 74 -2.77 -15.40 5.41
CA GLY A 74 -1.50 -14.95 5.94
C GLY A 74 -1.37 -13.44 5.97
N ASP A 75 -0.18 -12.96 5.68
CA ASP A 75 0.19 -11.55 5.69
C ASP A 75 1.12 -11.22 4.52
N ILE A 76 1.49 -9.94 4.40
CA ILE A 76 2.37 -9.46 3.33
C ILE A 76 3.74 -10.17 3.35
N GLY A 77 4.29 -10.42 4.53
CA GLY A 77 5.59 -11.09 4.67
C GLY A 77 5.55 -12.55 4.24
N SER A 78 4.47 -13.27 4.54
CA SER A 78 4.33 -14.67 4.14
C SER A 78 4.11 -14.84 2.63
N LEU A 79 3.49 -13.86 1.98
CA LEU A 79 3.19 -13.92 0.54
C LEU A 79 4.36 -13.41 -0.31
N PHE A 80 4.98 -12.31 0.08
CA PHE A 80 6.03 -11.64 -0.70
C PHE A 80 7.45 -11.89 -0.19
N GLY A 81 7.59 -12.41 1.02
CA GLY A 81 8.88 -12.55 1.69
C GLY A 81 9.36 -11.26 2.33
N VAL A 82 10.52 -11.34 2.95
CA VAL A 82 11.17 -10.22 3.66
C VAL A 82 12.64 -10.15 3.23
N GLY A 83 13.15 -8.95 3.09
CA GLY A 83 14.55 -8.69 2.74
C GLY A 83 14.79 -8.42 1.26
N ALA A 84 16.04 -8.10 0.95
CA ALA A 84 16.43 -7.62 -0.37
C ALA A 84 16.26 -8.65 -1.52
N ASP A 85 16.26 -9.94 -1.19
CA ASP A 85 16.12 -11.03 -2.15
C ASP A 85 14.68 -11.58 -2.25
N ALA A 86 13.75 -10.97 -1.52
CA ALA A 86 12.35 -11.39 -1.52
C ALA A 86 11.64 -10.99 -2.81
N HIS A 87 10.55 -11.70 -3.15
CA HIS A 87 9.72 -11.38 -4.32
C HIS A 87 9.21 -9.93 -4.30
N GLY A 88 8.84 -9.43 -3.12
CA GLY A 88 8.35 -8.06 -2.95
C GLY A 88 9.43 -6.97 -2.96
N ALA A 89 10.71 -7.33 -2.99
CA ALA A 89 11.80 -6.36 -2.95
C ALA A 89 11.76 -5.42 -4.16
N GLY A 90 11.75 -4.12 -3.90
CA GLY A 90 11.69 -3.08 -4.92
C GLY A 90 10.34 -2.91 -5.61
N MET A 91 9.32 -3.72 -5.28
CA MET A 91 7.98 -3.56 -5.84
C MET A 91 7.29 -2.33 -5.26
N HIS A 92 6.46 -1.66 -6.08
CA HIS A 92 5.51 -0.69 -5.56
C HIS A 92 4.39 -1.41 -4.80
N GLY A 93 4.00 -0.88 -3.64
CA GLY A 93 2.94 -1.43 -2.81
C GLY A 93 1.61 -1.56 -3.55
N ILE A 94 1.33 -0.61 -4.46
CA ILE A 94 0.12 -0.68 -5.30
C ILE A 94 0.13 -1.88 -6.26
N ASN A 95 1.28 -2.31 -6.73
CA ASN A 95 1.41 -3.51 -7.57
C ASN A 95 1.32 -4.78 -6.74
N MET A 96 1.84 -4.75 -5.51
CA MET A 96 1.66 -5.83 -4.54
C MET A 96 0.17 -6.01 -4.22
N LEU A 97 -0.58 -4.92 -4.03
CA LEU A 97 -2.03 -4.96 -3.83
C LEU A 97 -2.74 -5.66 -4.99
N GLN A 98 -2.35 -5.37 -6.22
CA GLN A 98 -2.93 -6.03 -7.40
C GLN A 98 -2.69 -7.55 -7.39
N GLU A 99 -1.49 -8.00 -7.03
CA GLU A 99 -1.18 -9.43 -6.89
C GLU A 99 -2.01 -10.09 -5.76
N VAL A 100 -2.19 -9.39 -4.64
CA VAL A 100 -3.01 -9.87 -3.53
C VAL A 100 -4.46 -10.05 -3.94
N VAL A 101 -5.02 -9.08 -4.65
CA VAL A 101 -6.41 -9.17 -5.14
C VAL A 101 -6.59 -10.36 -6.09
N ALA A 102 -5.62 -10.60 -6.97
CA ALA A 102 -5.63 -11.79 -7.83
C ALA A 102 -5.53 -13.09 -7.02
N HIS A 103 -4.71 -13.11 -5.98
CA HIS A 103 -4.59 -14.24 -5.06
C HIS A 103 -5.88 -14.51 -4.29
N LEU A 104 -6.55 -13.45 -3.81
CA LEU A 104 -7.88 -13.55 -3.19
C LEU A 104 -8.89 -14.15 -4.16
N ALA A 105 -8.94 -13.65 -5.39
CA ALA A 105 -9.86 -14.14 -6.43
C ALA A 105 -9.66 -15.63 -6.70
N SER A 106 -8.42 -16.09 -6.78
CA SER A 106 -8.11 -17.52 -6.97
C SER A 106 -8.56 -18.41 -5.80
N ASN A 107 -8.81 -17.82 -4.63
CA ASN A 107 -9.34 -18.49 -3.44
C ASN A 107 -10.83 -18.19 -3.21
N GLY A 108 -11.52 -17.55 -4.15
CA GLY A 108 -12.96 -17.30 -4.09
C GLY A 108 -13.35 -16.04 -3.30
N TYR A 109 -12.45 -15.10 -3.10
CA TYR A 109 -12.69 -13.86 -2.33
C TYR A 109 -12.57 -12.63 -3.22
N THR A 110 -13.40 -11.64 -2.93
CA THR A 110 -13.41 -10.35 -3.61
C THR A 110 -13.45 -9.23 -2.57
N PRO A 111 -12.61 -8.20 -2.67
CA PRO A 111 -12.71 -7.02 -1.80
C PRO A 111 -14.07 -6.35 -1.96
N ALA A 112 -14.73 -6.01 -0.87
CA ALA A 112 -16.01 -5.31 -0.88
C ALA A 112 -15.85 -3.82 -0.59
N SER A 113 -15.21 -3.49 0.52
CA SER A 113 -14.94 -2.10 0.91
C SER A 113 -13.76 -2.06 1.88
N ALA A 114 -13.12 -0.91 1.95
CA ALA A 114 -12.06 -0.67 2.91
C ALA A 114 -12.06 0.78 3.37
N SER A 115 -11.57 1.00 4.58
CA SER A 115 -11.26 2.32 5.11
C SER A 115 -9.83 2.32 5.58
N VAL A 116 -9.06 3.32 5.18
CA VAL A 116 -7.65 3.45 5.53
C VAL A 116 -7.43 4.74 6.29
N ALA A 117 -6.89 4.64 7.51
CA ALA A 117 -6.45 5.79 8.28
C ALA A 117 -4.93 5.89 8.23
N ILE A 118 -4.42 7.07 7.89
CA ILE A 118 -2.99 7.34 7.79
C ILE A 118 -2.61 8.37 8.85
N ILE A 119 -1.62 8.04 9.68
CA ILE A 119 -1.08 8.91 10.71
C ILE A 119 0.38 9.17 10.39
N GLY A 120 0.74 10.42 10.20
CA GLY A 120 2.10 10.82 9.88
C GLY A 120 2.26 12.32 9.70
N ASN A 121 3.49 12.78 9.70
CA ASN A 121 3.79 14.21 9.56
C ASN A 121 3.64 14.71 8.13
N ARG A 122 3.81 13.83 7.17
CA ARG A 122 3.74 14.13 5.74
C ARG A 122 3.49 12.87 4.92
N PRO A 123 3.01 12.99 3.67
CA PRO A 123 2.49 14.18 3.02
C PRO A 123 1.08 14.54 3.53
N LYS A 124 0.53 15.66 3.10
CA LYS A 124 -0.87 16.02 3.40
C LYS A 124 -1.81 15.24 2.49
N ILE A 125 -2.17 14.04 2.90
CA ILE A 125 -3.01 13.12 2.10
C ILE A 125 -4.31 13.78 1.64
N GLY A 126 -4.92 14.61 2.48
CA GLY A 126 -6.17 15.27 2.16
C GLY A 126 -6.14 16.13 0.89
N THR A 127 -4.97 16.63 0.47
CA THR A 127 -4.83 17.40 -0.76
C THR A 127 -5.02 16.57 -2.04
N ARG A 128 -4.84 15.25 -1.95
CA ARG A 128 -4.98 14.30 -3.06
C ARG A 128 -5.82 13.08 -2.67
N ARG A 129 -6.76 13.25 -1.75
CA ARG A 129 -7.58 12.14 -1.22
C ARG A 129 -8.31 11.41 -2.34
N ALA A 130 -8.97 12.12 -3.23
CA ALA A 130 -9.72 11.52 -4.33
C ALA A 130 -8.83 10.69 -5.26
N GLU A 131 -7.61 11.17 -5.54
CA GLU A 131 -6.62 10.42 -6.33
C GLU A 131 -6.17 9.15 -5.59
N ALA A 132 -5.93 9.24 -4.28
CA ALA A 132 -5.52 8.11 -3.46
C ALA A 132 -6.62 7.03 -3.41
N GLU A 133 -7.86 7.42 -3.18
CA GLU A 133 -9.00 6.52 -3.19
C GLU A 133 -9.16 5.85 -4.56
N ALA A 134 -9.04 6.60 -5.65
CA ALA A 134 -9.11 6.07 -7.00
C ALA A 134 -7.97 5.08 -7.31
N ALA A 135 -6.75 5.39 -6.89
CA ALA A 135 -5.60 4.52 -7.11
C ALA A 135 -5.74 3.17 -6.38
N LEU A 136 -6.14 3.20 -5.11
CA LEU A 136 -6.36 1.98 -4.33
C LEU A 136 -7.56 1.18 -4.86
N SER A 137 -8.66 1.84 -5.21
CA SER A 137 -9.86 1.19 -5.76
C SER A 137 -9.58 0.51 -7.09
N ALA A 138 -8.85 1.17 -7.99
CA ALA A 138 -8.53 0.60 -9.31
C ALA A 138 -7.71 -0.69 -9.22
N ARG A 139 -6.89 -0.85 -8.19
CA ARG A 139 -6.07 -2.06 -7.98
C ARG A 139 -6.78 -3.10 -7.12
N SER A 140 -7.84 -2.71 -6.41
CA SER A 140 -8.67 -3.61 -5.59
C SER A 140 -9.84 -4.19 -6.36
N GLU A 141 -10.15 -3.68 -7.54
CA GLU A 141 -11.20 -4.21 -8.39
C GLU A 141 -10.71 -5.45 -9.12
N GLU A 142 -11.58 -6.48 -9.15
CA GLU A 142 -11.35 -7.66 -9.94
C GLU A 142 -11.57 -7.31 -11.42
N HIS A 143 -10.51 -7.35 -12.21
CA HIS A 143 -10.65 -7.30 -13.65
C HIS A 143 -11.13 -8.66 -14.16
N THR A 144 -12.43 -8.80 -14.28
CA THR A 144 -12.98 -9.85 -15.15
C THR A 144 -12.66 -9.43 -16.58
N SER A 145 -11.63 -10.04 -17.14
CA SER A 145 -11.42 -9.98 -18.58
C SER A 145 -12.57 -10.75 -19.24
N GLU A 146 -13.48 -10.02 -19.87
CA GLU A 146 -14.36 -10.64 -20.86
C GLU A 146 -13.54 -11.05 -22.09
#